data_9d2ccd876b073c7a0ec8dc906cdfb6fd
#
_entry.id   9d2ccd876b073c7a0ec8dc906cdfb6fd
#
_cell.length_a   1.000
_cell.length_b   1.000
_cell.length_c   1.000
_cell.angle_alpha   90.00
_cell.angle_beta   90.00
_cell.angle_gamma   90.00
#
_symmetry.space_group_name_H-M   'P 1'
#
loop_
_entity.id
_entity.type
_entity.pdbx_description
1 polymer ?
#
loop_
_entity_poly.entity_id
_entity_poly.type
_entity_poly.pdbx_seq_one_letter_code
_entity_poly.pdbx_strand_id
1 'polypeptide(L)'
;AGAGIIKTVDECTPRHLDEAARSGCPIALQLWEDTAEMLGCLIMNLMYTLVPDAFIIGGGVAKAGDLLMKPLLENLRKQLFPLLMEDLKILPARFGAEAGLLGAGAMAMDEFMGMGILERFKDQKSTQTFC
;
A
#
# COMPACT_ATOMS: atom_id res chain seq x y z
N ALA A 1 22.62 -23.68 -3.40
CA ALA A 1 21.70 -24.44 -4.25
C ALA A 1 20.33 -23.76 -4.29
N GLY A 2 20.22 -22.63 -4.96
CA GLY A 2 18.96 -21.86 -5.11
C GLY A 2 18.63 -21.57 -6.58
N ALA A 3 19.07 -22.45 -7.47
CA ALA A 3 18.84 -22.30 -8.91
C ALA A 3 17.55 -23.02 -9.30
N GLY A 4 16.46 -22.28 -9.42
CA GLY A 4 15.28 -22.93 -9.98
C GLY A 4 13.95 -22.18 -9.86
N ILE A 5 13.91 -21.01 -9.26
CA ILE A 5 12.64 -20.33 -8.97
C ILE A 5 12.14 -19.53 -10.17
N ILE A 6 13.03 -18.99 -11.00
CA ILE A 6 12.65 -18.19 -12.18
C ILE A 6 13.45 -18.68 -13.39
N LYS A 7 12.78 -19.28 -14.36
CA LYS A 7 13.40 -19.76 -15.60
C LYS A 7 13.42 -18.75 -16.72
N THR A 8 12.45 -17.84 -16.76
CA THR A 8 12.35 -16.74 -17.75
C THR A 8 11.73 -15.51 -17.10
N VAL A 9 11.99 -14.33 -17.67
CA VAL A 9 11.44 -13.05 -17.19
C VAL A 9 9.91 -13.04 -17.29
N ASP A 10 9.34 -13.74 -18.26
CA ASP A 10 7.89 -13.83 -18.47
C ASP A 10 7.16 -14.64 -17.38
N GLU A 11 7.89 -15.47 -16.62
CA GLU A 11 7.35 -16.25 -15.50
C GLU A 11 7.49 -15.52 -14.14
N CYS A 12 8.14 -14.34 -14.14
CA CYS A 12 8.38 -13.60 -12.91
C CYS A 12 7.11 -12.91 -12.43
N THR A 13 6.49 -13.45 -11.39
CA THR A 13 5.35 -12.83 -10.70
C THR A 13 5.83 -12.16 -9.39
N PRO A 14 5.09 -11.16 -8.85
CA PRO A 14 5.39 -10.57 -7.56
C PRO A 14 5.52 -11.59 -6.42
N ARG A 15 4.83 -12.72 -6.54
CA ARG A 15 4.90 -13.82 -5.58
C ARG A 15 6.25 -14.54 -5.62
N HIS A 16 6.77 -14.83 -6.81
CA HIS A 16 8.10 -15.43 -6.97
C HIS A 16 9.20 -14.50 -6.46
N LEU A 17 9.02 -13.20 -6.66
CA LEU A 17 9.94 -12.19 -6.15
C LEU A 17 9.95 -12.16 -4.61
N ASP A 18 8.77 -12.24 -3.97
CA ASP A 18 8.64 -12.30 -2.52
C ASP A 18 9.34 -13.55 -1.95
N GLU A 19 9.12 -14.72 -2.54
CA GLU A 19 9.77 -15.98 -2.15
C GLU A 19 11.30 -15.91 -2.31
N ALA A 20 11.78 -15.35 -3.41
CA ALA A 20 13.20 -15.16 -3.66
C ALA A 20 13.85 -14.18 -2.66
N ALA A 21 13.18 -13.07 -2.34
CA ALA A 21 13.66 -12.12 -1.35
C ALA A 21 13.73 -12.73 0.05
N ARG A 22 12.72 -13.51 0.45
CA ARG A 22 12.70 -14.22 1.74
C ARG A 22 13.78 -15.30 1.83
N SER A 23 14.21 -15.87 0.70
CA SER A 23 15.33 -16.80 0.64
C SER A 23 16.72 -16.10 0.61
N GLY A 24 16.74 -14.76 0.64
CA GLY A 24 17.98 -13.98 0.70
C GLY A 24 18.58 -13.67 -0.67
N CYS A 25 17.81 -13.75 -1.76
CA CYS A 25 18.30 -13.37 -3.09
C CYS A 25 18.56 -11.85 -3.15
N PRO A 26 19.83 -11.41 -3.38
CA PRO A 26 20.17 -9.98 -3.33
C PRO A 26 19.47 -9.17 -4.42
N ILE A 27 19.25 -9.75 -5.60
CA ILE A 27 18.55 -9.08 -6.70
C ILE A 27 17.08 -8.84 -6.34
N ALA A 28 16.43 -9.82 -5.71
CA ALA A 28 15.05 -9.70 -5.29
C ALA A 28 14.88 -8.68 -4.16
N LEU A 29 15.82 -8.63 -3.23
CA LEU A 29 15.85 -7.61 -2.16
C LEU A 29 16.03 -6.21 -2.74
N GLN A 30 16.98 -6.04 -3.67
CA GLN A 30 17.21 -4.76 -4.33
C GLN A 30 15.95 -4.27 -5.06
N LEU A 31 15.21 -5.18 -5.72
CA LEU A 31 13.98 -4.81 -6.43
C LEU A 31 12.87 -4.33 -5.46
N TRP A 32 12.80 -4.90 -4.25
CA TRP A 32 11.91 -4.42 -3.21
C TRP A 32 12.33 -3.05 -2.66
N GLU A 33 13.64 -2.80 -2.52
CA GLU A 33 14.18 -1.50 -2.14
C GLU A 33 13.86 -0.43 -3.19
N ASP A 34 14.09 -0.72 -4.47
CA ASP A 34 13.77 0.18 -5.58
C ASP A 34 12.26 0.48 -5.65
N THR A 35 11.43 -0.53 -5.43
CA THR A 35 9.97 -0.38 -5.36
C THR A 35 9.56 0.52 -4.19
N ALA A 36 10.18 0.33 -3.04
CA ALA A 36 9.93 1.15 -1.86
C ALA A 36 10.37 2.60 -2.06
N GLU A 37 11.46 2.83 -2.78
CA GLU A 37 11.93 4.18 -3.12
C GLU A 37 10.95 4.90 -4.03
N MET A 38 10.48 4.25 -5.11
CA MET A 38 9.48 4.82 -6.01
C MET A 38 8.17 5.15 -5.29
N LEU A 39 7.70 4.25 -4.43
CA LEU A 39 6.50 4.46 -3.64
C LEU A 39 6.71 5.57 -2.60
N GLY A 40 7.90 5.66 -2.01
CA GLY A 40 8.29 6.74 -1.11
C GLY A 40 8.23 8.10 -1.78
N CYS A 41 8.77 8.22 -2.98
CA CYS A 41 8.68 9.45 -3.79
C CYS A 41 7.22 9.85 -4.06
N LEU A 42 6.35 8.88 -4.39
CA LEU A 42 4.93 9.15 -4.61
C LEU A 42 4.25 9.66 -3.32
N ILE A 43 4.46 8.97 -2.21
CA ILE A 43 3.88 9.35 -0.91
C ILE A 43 4.37 10.74 -0.49
N MET A 44 5.67 11.01 -0.65
CA MET A 44 6.25 12.32 -0.35
C MET A 44 5.59 13.44 -1.17
N ASN A 45 5.43 13.24 -2.48
CA ASN A 45 4.77 14.22 -3.35
C ASN A 45 3.31 14.47 -2.91
N LEU A 46 2.58 13.42 -2.55
CA LEU A 46 1.20 13.53 -2.06
C LEU A 46 1.13 14.20 -0.69
N MET A 47 2.10 13.95 0.20
CA MET A 47 2.18 14.64 1.50
C MET A 47 2.41 16.14 1.32
N TYR A 48 3.30 16.55 0.41
CA TYR A 48 3.57 17.97 0.17
C TYR A 48 2.44 18.70 -0.56
N THR A 49 1.59 18.00 -1.30
CA THR A 49 0.51 18.61 -2.10
C THR A 49 -0.86 18.52 -1.45
N LEU A 50 -1.20 17.39 -0.82
CA LEU A 50 -2.55 17.09 -0.34
C LEU A 50 -2.64 16.94 1.19
N VAL A 51 -1.53 16.65 1.85
CA VAL A 51 -1.47 16.36 3.31
C VAL A 51 -2.62 15.44 3.75
N PRO A 52 -2.71 14.19 3.23
CA PRO A 52 -3.80 13.29 3.57
C PRO A 52 -3.66 12.77 5.01
N ASP A 53 -4.78 12.46 5.66
CA ASP A 53 -4.82 11.91 7.02
C ASP A 53 -4.15 10.53 7.12
N ALA A 54 -4.18 9.73 6.05
CA ALA A 54 -3.55 8.40 5.99
C ALA A 54 -3.37 7.92 4.55
N PHE A 55 -2.36 7.08 4.36
CA PHE A 55 -2.16 6.28 3.15
C PHE A 55 -2.57 4.84 3.42
N ILE A 56 -3.43 4.29 2.57
CA ILE A 56 -3.84 2.89 2.66
C ILE A 56 -3.21 2.13 1.50
N ILE A 57 -2.29 1.22 1.82
CA ILE A 57 -1.60 0.39 0.83
C ILE A 57 -2.34 -0.94 0.70
N GLY A 58 -2.84 -1.20 -0.50
CA GLY A 58 -3.58 -2.42 -0.83
C GLY A 58 -3.00 -3.16 -2.03
N GLY A 59 -3.74 -4.19 -2.48
CA GLY A 59 -3.35 -4.99 -3.62
C GLY A 59 -2.32 -6.08 -3.32
N GLY A 60 -1.80 -6.70 -4.38
CA GLY A 60 -0.85 -7.82 -4.29
C GLY A 60 0.49 -7.44 -3.67
N VAL A 61 0.97 -6.24 -3.96
CA VAL A 61 2.27 -5.73 -3.49
C VAL A 61 2.28 -5.51 -1.97
N ALA A 62 1.15 -5.13 -1.38
CA ALA A 62 1.02 -4.98 0.07
C ALA A 62 1.25 -6.28 0.84
N LYS A 63 1.12 -7.46 0.19
CA LYS A 63 1.41 -8.76 0.80
C LYS A 63 2.88 -8.99 1.11
N ALA A 64 3.78 -8.22 0.50
CA ALA A 64 5.21 -8.27 0.81
C ALA A 64 5.51 -7.89 2.27
N GLY A 65 4.59 -7.14 2.92
CA GLY A 65 4.71 -6.78 4.33
C GLY A 65 6.01 -6.03 4.61
N ASP A 66 6.82 -6.59 5.49
CA ASP A 66 8.07 -5.98 5.96
C ASP A 66 9.11 -5.74 4.84
N LEU A 67 9.11 -6.56 3.79
CA LEU A 67 10.03 -6.39 2.65
C LEU A 67 9.81 -5.06 1.91
N LEU A 68 8.57 -4.57 1.91
CA LEU A 68 8.22 -3.27 1.35
C LEU A 68 8.21 -2.18 2.42
N MET A 69 7.57 -2.44 3.57
CA MET A 69 7.27 -1.40 4.55
C MET A 69 8.52 -0.85 5.25
N LYS A 70 9.51 -1.71 5.56
CA LYS A 70 10.74 -1.26 6.21
C LYS A 70 11.53 -0.29 5.35
N PRO A 71 11.95 -0.64 4.11
CA PRO A 71 12.69 0.28 3.26
C PRO A 71 11.87 1.52 2.91
N LEU A 72 10.54 1.39 2.74
CA LEU A 72 9.66 2.53 2.50
C LEU A 72 9.71 3.55 3.64
N LEU A 73 9.53 3.10 4.89
CA LEU A 73 9.58 3.98 6.05
C LEU A 73 10.98 4.60 6.26
N GLU A 74 12.03 3.85 5.98
CA GLU A 74 13.40 4.36 6.05
C GLU A 74 13.66 5.46 5.01
N ASN A 75 13.17 5.28 3.78
CA ASN A 75 13.29 6.28 2.73
C ASN A 75 12.49 7.54 3.07
N LEU A 76 11.27 7.39 3.55
CA LEU A 76 10.44 8.52 3.96
C LEU A 76 11.04 9.31 5.12
N ARG A 77 11.62 8.63 6.13
CA ARG A 77 12.31 9.28 7.24
C ARG A 77 13.51 10.13 6.80
N LYS A 78 14.18 9.73 5.71
CA LYS A 78 15.34 10.47 5.17
C LYS A 78 14.94 11.69 4.35
N GLN A 79 13.78 11.65 3.73
CA GLN A 79 13.38 12.62 2.70
C GLN A 79 12.24 13.53 3.13
N LEU A 80 11.35 13.06 3.99
CA LEU A 80 10.20 13.83 4.46
C LEU A 80 10.59 14.75 5.61
N PHE A 81 10.00 15.93 5.65
CA PHE A 81 10.21 16.87 6.74
C PHE A 81 9.75 16.26 8.07
N PRO A 82 10.50 16.39 9.18
CA PRO A 82 10.19 15.72 10.45
C PRO A 82 8.75 15.94 10.93
N LEU A 83 8.22 17.15 10.80
CA LEU A 83 6.85 17.48 11.19
C LEU A 83 5.80 16.67 10.42
N LEU A 84 5.99 16.52 9.11
CA LEU A 84 5.09 15.72 8.27
C LEU A 84 5.25 14.20 8.52
N MET A 85 6.41 13.78 9.02
CA MET A 85 6.65 12.39 9.39
C MET A 85 5.89 11.99 10.65
N GLU A 86 5.67 12.90 11.58
CA GLU A 86 4.87 12.67 12.80
C GLU A 86 3.39 12.42 12.47
N ASP A 87 2.85 13.12 11.47
CA ASP A 87 1.47 12.99 11.03
C ASP A 87 1.26 11.83 10.03
N LEU A 88 2.34 11.27 9.49
CA LEU A 88 2.28 10.23 8.47
C LEU A 88 1.75 8.91 9.02
N LYS A 89 0.60 8.49 8.50
CA LYS A 89 0.00 7.19 8.79
C LYS A 89 -0.03 6.36 7.52
N ILE A 90 0.69 5.23 7.54
CA ILE A 90 0.67 4.25 6.44
C ILE A 90 0.06 2.96 7.00
N LEU A 91 -1.07 2.56 6.44
CA LEU A 91 -1.86 1.43 6.91
C LEU A 91 -2.02 0.39 5.79
N PRO A 92 -1.92 -0.90 6.10
CA PRO A 92 -2.30 -1.92 5.14
C PRO A 92 -3.82 -1.94 4.96
N ALA A 93 -4.28 -2.18 3.73
CA ALA A 93 -5.70 -2.37 3.44
C ALA A 93 -6.24 -3.60 4.20
N ARG A 94 -7.33 -3.43 4.93
CA ARG A 94 -7.94 -4.49 5.76
C ARG A 94 -8.30 -5.74 4.97
N PHE A 95 -8.76 -5.55 3.73
CA PHE A 95 -9.17 -6.65 2.83
C PHE A 95 -8.06 -7.07 1.86
N GLY A 96 -6.85 -6.54 2.01
CA GLY A 96 -5.69 -6.92 1.22
C GLY A 96 -5.94 -6.82 -0.29
N ALA A 97 -5.67 -7.92 -1.02
CA ALA A 97 -5.84 -7.97 -2.47
C ALA A 97 -7.32 -7.95 -2.93
N GLU A 98 -8.26 -8.28 -2.05
CA GLU A 98 -9.71 -8.35 -2.35
C GLU A 98 -10.40 -7.00 -2.14
N ALA A 99 -9.70 -5.99 -1.61
CA ALA A 99 -10.25 -4.67 -1.32
C ALA A 99 -10.94 -4.03 -2.54
N GLY A 100 -10.35 -4.17 -3.74
CA GLY A 100 -10.93 -3.66 -4.98
C GLY A 100 -12.24 -4.36 -5.37
N LEU A 101 -12.27 -5.69 -5.26
CA LEU A 101 -13.45 -6.48 -5.57
C LEU A 101 -14.61 -6.17 -4.61
N LEU A 102 -14.31 -6.12 -3.32
CA LEU A 102 -15.29 -5.78 -2.29
C LEU A 102 -15.80 -4.35 -2.44
N GLY A 103 -14.91 -3.40 -2.78
CA GLY A 103 -15.29 -2.02 -3.05
C GLY A 103 -16.19 -1.89 -4.27
N ALA A 104 -15.88 -2.55 -5.36
CA ALA A 104 -16.73 -2.58 -6.56
C ALA A 104 -18.08 -3.23 -6.28
N GLY A 105 -18.10 -4.33 -5.52
CA GLY A 105 -19.35 -4.96 -5.08
C GLY A 105 -20.21 -4.05 -4.21
N ALA A 106 -19.60 -3.34 -3.27
CA ALA A 106 -20.30 -2.38 -2.42
C ALA A 106 -20.89 -1.22 -3.21
N MET A 107 -20.15 -0.67 -4.18
CA MET A 107 -20.64 0.38 -5.07
C MET A 107 -21.81 -0.11 -5.95
N ALA A 108 -21.70 -1.32 -6.51
CA ALA A 108 -22.78 -1.91 -7.29
C ALA A 108 -24.05 -2.12 -6.43
N MET A 109 -23.89 -2.60 -5.21
CA MET A 109 -25.03 -2.77 -4.30
C MET A 109 -25.66 -1.43 -3.92
N ASP A 110 -24.85 -0.38 -3.69
CA ASP A 110 -25.36 0.96 -3.38
C ASP A 110 -26.19 1.51 -4.53
N GLU A 111 -25.71 1.38 -5.76
CA GLU A 111 -26.42 1.83 -6.97
C GLU A 111 -27.70 1.04 -7.23
N PHE A 112 -27.64 -0.31 -7.15
CA PHE A 112 -28.80 -1.16 -7.46
C PHE A 112 -29.86 -1.20 -6.35
N MET A 113 -29.46 -1.09 -5.11
CA MET A 113 -30.37 -1.23 -3.97
C MET A 113 -30.79 0.10 -3.37
N GLY A 114 -30.24 1.22 -3.85
CA GLY A 114 -30.54 2.56 -3.35
C GLY A 114 -30.31 2.72 -1.85
N MET A 115 -29.38 1.92 -1.28
CA MET A 115 -29.19 1.84 0.16
C MET A 115 -28.46 3.01 0.77
N GLY A 116 -27.94 3.95 -0.04
CA GLY A 116 -27.21 5.13 0.43
C GLY A 116 -26.03 4.81 1.35
N ILE A 117 -25.38 3.66 1.10
CA ILE A 117 -24.24 3.21 1.94
C ILE A 117 -23.15 4.27 1.95
N LEU A 118 -22.88 4.89 0.81
CA LEU A 118 -21.87 5.96 0.69
C LEU A 118 -22.30 7.24 1.45
N GLU A 119 -23.60 7.53 1.55
CA GLU A 119 -24.09 8.66 2.34
C GLU A 119 -23.94 8.42 3.84
N ARG A 120 -24.12 7.19 4.32
CA ARG A 120 -23.88 6.83 5.73
C ARG A 120 -22.42 7.01 6.14
N PHE A 121 -21.47 6.79 5.25
CA PHE A 121 -20.05 7.06 5.51
C PHE A 121 -19.74 8.56 5.56
N LYS A 122 -20.50 9.41 4.85
CA LYS A 122 -20.36 10.87 4.94
C LYS A 122 -20.92 11.40 6.27
N ASP A 123 -22.03 10.88 6.73
CA ASP A 123 -22.63 11.31 8.00
C ASP A 123 -21.82 10.91 9.24
N GLN A 124 -21.11 9.79 9.21
CA GLN A 124 -20.19 9.44 10.28
C GLN A 124 -19.00 10.41 10.44
N LYS A 125 -18.56 11.06 9.36
CA LYS A 125 -17.52 12.10 9.43
C LYS A 125 -18.02 13.40 10.04
N SER A 126 -19.28 13.73 9.91
CA SER A 126 -19.87 14.97 10.49
C SER A 126 -20.14 14.87 11.98
N THR A 127 -20.17 13.67 12.56
CA THR A 127 -20.42 13.47 14.00
C THR A 127 -19.13 13.41 14.84
N GLN A 128 -17.95 13.35 14.20
CA GLN A 128 -16.66 13.53 14.88
C GLN A 128 -16.16 14.97 14.76
N THR A 129 -17.03 15.91 15.05
CA THR A 129 -16.65 17.30 15.22
C THR A 129 -16.24 17.50 16.69
N PHE A 130 -14.96 17.69 16.82
CA PHE A 130 -14.28 18.47 17.87
C PHE A 130 -14.90 18.50 19.28
N CYS A 131 -14.28 17.76 20.18
CA CYS A 131 -13.95 18.23 21.51
C CYS A 131 -12.46 18.08 21.71
#